data_40087101be449407f700797eb54ebedf
#
_entry.id   40087101be449407f700797eb54ebedf
#
_cell.length_a   1.000
_cell.length_b   1.000
_cell.length_c   1.000
_cell.angle_alpha   90.00
_cell.angle_beta   90.00
_cell.angle_gamma   90.00
#
_symmetry.space_group_name_H-M   'P 1'
#
loop_
_entity.id
_entity.type
_entity.pdbx_description
1 polymer ?
#
loop_
_entity_poly.entity_id
_entity_poly.type
_entity_poly.pdbx_seq_one_letter_code
_entity_poly.pdbx_strand_id
1 'polypeptide(L)'
;MQFIIIGNPENRRVTAFCDTVQQLGFAKPQVISYAGWLSGQERPFISADNIIKIDSPGENEAVRTMLIAKGGCITSPPNEFGIIKNMRPWYTGYCNWLQEMQTVINDQQLQWIMNHPADIQLQFNKPECQLGLQKQQVAVPHRLAGFSHYDELIALMNIHGLHKVFIKPAHASSASGVIAFRKSGQRVQAVTSVEMVQTPNGIQLYNSLNVRTYTSEQEIATLINQLIAENVFAEEWLPKATLQGRYFDIRVLTIGGKARHTVIRTSTNVITNLHLGNRRGNMDEFIAAIGTDKLHEIKQLAEQAAACFPKSLYMGIDILLTADHKRTVVLEVNAFGDLLPGLLHDGETCYEAQINAMIKKQEHTHYAD
;
A
#
# COMPACT_ATOMS: atom_id res chain seq x y z
N MET A 1 23.14 -5.50 20.07
CA MET A 1 21.99 -5.37 19.15
C MET A 1 21.92 -3.94 18.67
N GLN A 2 22.00 -3.68 17.37
CA GLN A 2 21.90 -2.35 16.77
C GLN A 2 20.86 -2.37 15.66
N PHE A 3 20.00 -1.34 15.63
CA PHE A 3 19.00 -1.16 14.58
C PHE A 3 19.58 -0.29 13.45
N ILE A 4 19.32 -0.70 12.22
CA ILE A 4 19.60 0.06 11.01
C ILE A 4 18.28 0.29 10.27
N ILE A 5 18.04 1.53 9.89
CA ILE A 5 16.85 1.90 9.10
C ILE A 5 17.32 2.39 7.74
N ILE A 6 16.80 1.81 6.68
CA ILE A 6 16.93 2.34 5.34
C ILE A 6 15.66 3.13 5.03
N GLY A 7 15.78 4.45 4.88
CA GLY A 7 14.62 5.32 4.77
C GLY A 7 15.01 6.77 4.48
N ASN A 8 14.02 7.65 4.39
CA ASN A 8 14.22 9.09 4.26
C ASN A 8 14.32 9.68 5.68
N PRO A 9 15.49 10.25 6.10
CA PRO A 9 15.71 10.68 7.48
C PRO A 9 14.70 11.71 8.00
N GLU A 10 14.16 12.56 7.11
CA GLU A 10 13.16 13.59 7.42
C GLU A 10 11.75 13.01 7.58
N ASN A 11 11.52 11.76 7.18
CA ASN A 11 10.18 11.16 7.24
C ASN A 11 9.81 10.86 8.68
N ARG A 12 8.61 11.32 9.10
CA ARG A 12 8.08 11.11 10.46
C ARG A 12 8.00 9.64 10.88
N ARG A 13 7.93 8.70 9.93
CA ARG A 13 7.92 7.26 10.23
C ARG A 13 9.29 6.79 10.69
N VAL A 14 10.34 7.28 10.04
CA VAL A 14 11.74 7.00 10.38
C VAL A 14 12.07 7.59 11.74
N THR A 15 11.74 8.88 11.97
CA THR A 15 11.99 9.55 13.26
C THR A 15 11.25 8.88 14.40
N ALA A 16 9.94 8.61 14.24
CA ALA A 16 9.14 7.95 15.26
C ALA A 16 9.63 6.52 15.61
N PHE A 17 10.13 5.77 14.62
CA PHE A 17 10.73 4.46 14.90
C PHE A 17 12.04 4.60 15.66
N CYS A 18 12.91 5.54 15.28
CA CYS A 18 14.17 5.83 16.01
C CYS A 18 13.88 6.21 17.47
N ASP A 19 12.91 7.07 17.69
CA ASP A 19 12.53 7.51 19.03
C ASP A 19 12.00 6.33 19.86
N THR A 20 11.19 5.46 19.27
CA THR A 20 10.65 4.26 19.95
C THR A 20 11.78 3.30 20.35
N VAL A 21 12.77 3.07 19.46
CA VAL A 21 13.93 2.22 19.77
C VAL A 21 14.69 2.76 20.98
N GLN A 22 14.91 4.09 21.03
CA GLN A 22 15.59 4.74 22.17
C GLN A 22 14.77 4.69 23.45
N GLN A 23 13.44 4.87 23.36
CA GLN A 23 12.52 4.77 24.52
C GLN A 23 12.52 3.36 25.13
N LEU A 24 12.73 2.33 24.31
CA LEU A 24 12.87 0.95 24.75
C LEU A 24 14.27 0.63 25.32
N GLY A 25 15.16 1.62 25.42
CA GLY A 25 16.48 1.48 26.04
C GLY A 25 17.59 1.00 25.10
N PHE A 26 17.35 0.95 23.78
CA PHE A 26 18.37 0.59 22.80
C PHE A 26 19.13 1.81 22.29
N ALA A 27 20.31 1.58 21.73
CA ALA A 27 21.08 2.63 21.06
C ALA A 27 20.29 3.24 19.89
N LYS A 28 20.52 4.54 19.63
CA LYS A 28 19.87 5.22 18.50
C LYS A 28 20.16 4.48 17.20
N PRO A 29 19.14 4.16 16.39
CA PRO A 29 19.34 3.51 15.10
C PRO A 29 20.25 4.31 14.17
N GLN A 30 21.06 3.61 13.39
CA GLN A 30 21.71 4.20 12.24
C GLN A 30 20.67 4.34 11.11
N VAL A 31 20.57 5.54 10.54
CA VAL A 31 19.71 5.79 9.38
C VAL A 31 20.58 5.86 8.13
N ILE A 32 20.31 5.00 7.16
CA ILE A 32 20.89 4.99 5.83
C ILE A 32 19.89 5.65 4.90
N SER A 33 20.25 6.77 4.28
CA SER A 33 19.32 7.48 3.42
C SER A 33 19.19 6.82 2.04
N TYR A 34 17.97 6.80 1.49
CA TYR A 34 17.78 6.38 0.09
C TYR A 34 18.58 7.25 -0.87
N ALA A 35 18.63 8.57 -0.65
CA ALA A 35 19.37 9.48 -1.51
C ALA A 35 20.88 9.17 -1.51
N GLY A 36 21.47 8.96 -0.32
CA GLY A 36 22.88 8.60 -0.18
C GLY A 36 23.20 7.25 -0.83
N TRP A 37 22.31 6.24 -0.65
CA TRP A 37 22.48 4.94 -1.30
C TRP A 37 22.38 5.05 -2.83
N LEU A 38 21.33 5.67 -3.35
CA LEU A 38 21.09 5.79 -4.78
C LEU A 38 22.15 6.63 -5.52
N SER A 39 22.75 7.62 -4.85
CA SER A 39 23.87 8.39 -5.38
C SER A 39 25.23 7.70 -5.25
N GLY A 40 25.30 6.57 -4.56
CA GLY A 40 26.55 5.86 -4.27
C GLY A 40 27.41 6.46 -3.17
N GLN A 41 26.93 7.51 -2.48
CA GLN A 41 27.65 8.16 -1.38
C GLN A 41 27.62 7.34 -0.09
N GLU A 42 26.55 6.58 0.12
CA GLU A 42 26.40 5.71 1.28
C GLU A 42 26.43 4.24 0.84
N ARG A 43 27.42 3.50 1.29
CA ARG A 43 27.57 2.05 1.15
C ARG A 43 28.02 1.49 2.49
N PRO A 44 27.15 1.53 3.50
CA PRO A 44 27.53 1.11 4.84
C PRO A 44 27.79 -0.39 4.87
N PHE A 45 28.75 -0.79 5.67
CA PHE A 45 28.87 -2.16 6.12
C PHE A 45 27.75 -2.42 7.14
N ILE A 46 26.97 -3.47 6.93
CA ILE A 46 25.90 -3.91 7.82
C ILE A 46 26.37 -5.23 8.44
N SER A 47 26.52 -5.27 9.76
CA SER A 47 26.88 -6.51 10.47
C SER A 47 25.71 -7.50 10.46
N ALA A 48 26.02 -8.80 10.42
CA ALA A 48 25.03 -9.87 10.49
C ALA A 48 24.12 -9.80 11.75
N ASP A 49 24.63 -9.19 12.83
CA ASP A 49 23.90 -9.02 14.10
C ASP A 49 22.96 -7.80 14.11
N ASN A 50 22.98 -6.97 13.06
CA ASN A 50 22.11 -5.82 13.00
C ASN A 50 20.68 -6.20 12.62
N ILE A 51 19.70 -5.51 13.23
CA ILE A 51 18.30 -5.56 12.83
C ILE A 51 18.04 -4.49 11.78
N ILE A 52 17.56 -4.91 10.62
CA ILE A 52 17.36 -4.04 9.48
C ILE A 52 15.87 -3.77 9.28
N LYS A 53 15.51 -2.50 9.21
CA LYS A 53 14.19 -2.03 8.79
C LYS A 53 14.31 -1.28 7.47
N ILE A 54 13.66 -1.78 6.43
CA ILE A 54 13.44 -1.04 5.19
C ILE A 54 12.14 -0.26 5.36
N ASP A 55 12.18 1.08 5.26
CA ASP A 55 10.98 1.92 5.29
C ASP A 55 10.64 2.45 3.89
N SER A 56 9.54 3.18 3.76
CA SER A 56 9.04 3.70 2.49
C SER A 56 10.04 4.69 1.84
N PRO A 57 10.32 4.56 0.54
CA PRO A 57 11.06 5.58 -0.21
C PRO A 57 10.21 6.80 -0.58
N GLY A 58 8.92 6.80 -0.23
CA GLY A 58 7.97 7.89 -0.56
C GLY A 58 8.22 9.18 0.21
N GLU A 59 7.45 10.23 -0.17
CA GLU A 59 7.48 11.55 0.45
C GLU A 59 8.83 12.30 0.35
N ASN A 60 9.69 11.90 -0.61
CA ASN A 60 10.93 12.61 -0.95
C ASN A 60 11.08 12.69 -2.47
N GLU A 61 11.07 13.92 -3.01
CA GLU A 61 11.05 14.14 -4.47
C GLU A 61 12.39 13.84 -5.13
N ALA A 62 13.51 14.07 -4.42
CA ALA A 62 14.84 13.70 -4.93
C ALA A 62 14.96 12.18 -5.08
N VAL A 63 14.53 11.42 -4.06
CA VAL A 63 14.50 9.95 -4.11
C VAL A 63 13.57 9.46 -5.21
N ARG A 64 12.39 10.08 -5.36
CA ARG A 64 11.46 9.77 -6.46
C ARG A 64 12.13 9.92 -7.83
N THR A 65 12.81 11.04 -8.07
CA THR A 65 13.53 11.32 -9.31
C THR A 65 14.65 10.29 -9.57
N MET A 66 15.44 9.98 -8.53
CA MET A 66 16.50 8.98 -8.64
C MET A 66 15.97 7.58 -8.97
N LEU A 67 14.85 7.17 -8.37
CA LEU A 67 14.21 5.89 -8.66
C LEU A 67 13.65 5.86 -10.09
N ILE A 68 13.02 6.94 -10.57
CA ILE A 68 12.55 7.04 -11.95
C ILE A 68 13.72 6.88 -12.94
N ALA A 69 14.84 7.58 -12.69
CA ALA A 69 16.05 7.45 -13.50
C ALA A 69 16.62 6.02 -13.47
N LYS A 70 16.69 5.41 -12.29
CA LYS A 70 17.13 4.02 -12.10
C LYS A 70 16.21 3.01 -12.82
N GLY A 71 14.95 3.37 -13.04
CA GLY A 71 13.97 2.61 -13.82
C GLY A 71 14.04 2.86 -15.32
N GLY A 72 15.06 3.59 -15.81
CA GLY A 72 15.33 3.79 -17.25
C GLY A 72 14.63 5.02 -17.86
N CYS A 73 14.00 5.89 -17.06
CA CYS A 73 13.40 7.13 -17.56
C CYS A 73 14.32 8.31 -17.28
N ILE A 74 15.03 8.80 -18.31
CA ILE A 74 16.02 9.88 -18.20
C ILE A 74 15.36 11.26 -18.21
N THR A 75 14.17 11.40 -18.83
CA THR A 75 13.44 12.66 -18.89
C THR A 75 12.49 12.76 -17.71
N SER A 76 12.93 13.36 -16.64
CA SER A 76 12.02 13.74 -15.57
C SER A 76 11.24 14.96 -16.03
N PRO A 77 9.89 14.91 -16.07
CA PRO A 77 9.13 16.15 -16.23
C PRO A 77 9.38 17.05 -15.03
N PRO A 78 9.10 18.38 -15.13
CA PRO A 78 9.16 19.24 -13.97
C PRO A 78 8.36 18.60 -12.82
N ASN A 79 8.91 18.69 -11.62
CA ASN A 79 8.31 18.15 -10.40
C ASN A 79 7.06 18.96 -10.05
N GLU A 80 5.95 18.61 -10.67
CA GLU A 80 4.65 19.21 -10.36
C GLU A 80 3.96 18.33 -9.31
N PHE A 81 3.63 18.95 -8.19
CA PHE A 81 2.95 18.26 -7.10
C PHE A 81 1.64 17.63 -7.59
N GLY A 82 1.47 16.34 -7.27
CA GLY A 82 0.25 15.60 -7.62
C GLY A 82 0.21 15.04 -9.05
N ILE A 83 1.22 15.29 -9.89
CA ILE A 83 1.24 14.74 -11.25
C ILE A 83 1.22 13.20 -11.24
N ILE A 84 0.31 12.62 -12.03
CA ILE A 84 0.20 11.17 -12.23
C ILE A 84 1.02 10.81 -13.47
N LYS A 85 2.31 10.50 -13.24
CA LYS A 85 3.24 10.16 -14.31
C LYS A 85 4.45 9.38 -13.78
N ASN A 86 4.99 8.52 -14.64
CA ASN A 86 6.20 7.73 -14.35
C ASN A 86 6.05 6.73 -13.19
N MET A 87 4.85 6.24 -12.91
CA MET A 87 4.64 5.25 -11.84
C MET A 87 5.35 3.93 -12.15
N ARG A 88 5.31 3.50 -13.43
CA ARG A 88 6.00 2.27 -13.87
C ARG A 88 7.53 2.40 -13.81
N PRO A 89 8.19 3.44 -14.37
CA PRO A 89 9.63 3.66 -14.19
C PRO A 89 10.03 3.76 -12.72
N TRP A 90 9.27 4.47 -11.90
CA TRP A 90 9.52 4.56 -10.46
C TRP A 90 9.55 3.16 -9.81
N TYR A 91 8.52 2.33 -10.08
CA TYR A 91 8.45 0.97 -9.54
C TYR A 91 9.60 0.10 -10.05
N THR A 92 9.94 0.17 -11.34
CA THR A 92 11.07 -0.56 -11.90
C THR A 92 12.38 -0.18 -11.21
N GLY A 93 12.61 1.12 -11.00
CA GLY A 93 13.79 1.60 -10.28
C GLY A 93 13.83 1.16 -8.81
N TYR A 94 12.68 1.13 -8.15
CA TYR A 94 12.58 0.61 -6.81
C TYR A 94 12.84 -0.91 -6.74
N CYS A 95 12.33 -1.68 -7.69
CA CYS A 95 12.65 -3.10 -7.81
C CYS A 95 14.15 -3.35 -8.03
N ASN A 96 14.80 -2.55 -8.90
CA ASN A 96 16.25 -2.63 -9.11
C ASN A 96 17.01 -2.35 -7.81
N TRP A 97 16.57 -1.36 -7.03
CA TRP A 97 17.17 -1.07 -5.72
C TRP A 97 16.93 -2.21 -4.70
N LEU A 98 15.72 -2.79 -4.67
CA LEU A 98 15.41 -3.94 -3.81
C LEU A 98 16.26 -5.18 -4.16
N GLN A 99 16.59 -5.38 -5.45
CA GLN A 99 17.51 -6.43 -5.89
C GLN A 99 18.94 -6.17 -5.43
N GLU A 100 19.42 -4.92 -5.49
CA GLU A 100 20.74 -4.55 -4.91
C GLU A 100 20.76 -4.82 -3.40
N MET A 101 19.68 -4.47 -2.69
CA MET A 101 19.56 -4.77 -1.25
C MET A 101 19.57 -6.28 -0.99
N GLN A 102 18.91 -7.08 -1.85
CA GLN A 102 18.96 -8.54 -1.76
C GLN A 102 20.37 -9.09 -1.91
N THR A 103 21.16 -8.51 -2.81
CA THR A 103 22.58 -8.86 -2.98
C THR A 103 23.37 -8.56 -1.70
N VAL A 104 23.18 -7.38 -1.12
CA VAL A 104 23.81 -7.01 0.17
C VAL A 104 23.42 -7.97 1.30
N ILE A 105 22.15 -8.35 1.38
CA ILE A 105 21.66 -9.33 2.37
C ILE A 105 22.39 -10.66 2.22
N ASN A 106 22.54 -11.17 1.00
CA ASN A 106 23.17 -12.44 0.73
C ASN A 106 24.69 -12.39 1.00
N ASP A 107 25.37 -11.37 0.48
CA ASP A 107 26.83 -11.23 0.59
C ASP A 107 27.30 -11.01 2.03
N GLN A 108 26.51 -10.29 2.83
CA GLN A 108 26.81 -10.02 4.24
C GLN A 108 26.11 -10.97 5.21
N GLN A 109 25.40 -11.98 4.69
CA GLN A 109 24.68 -13.02 5.47
C GLN A 109 23.72 -12.42 6.52
N LEU A 110 22.98 -11.37 6.14
CA LEU A 110 22.10 -10.65 7.05
C LEU A 110 20.85 -11.50 7.36
N GLN A 111 20.60 -11.75 8.63
CA GLN A 111 19.51 -12.64 9.07
C GLN A 111 18.29 -11.87 9.60
N TRP A 112 18.52 -10.70 10.22
CA TRP A 112 17.51 -10.00 10.99
C TRP A 112 16.89 -8.84 10.21
N ILE A 113 16.06 -9.17 9.23
CA ILE A 113 15.38 -8.20 8.38
C ILE A 113 13.90 -8.20 8.72
N MET A 114 13.35 -7.03 9.07
CA MET A 114 11.94 -6.94 9.44
C MET A 114 11.02 -7.26 8.26
N ASN A 115 11.27 -6.68 7.10
CA ASN A 115 10.53 -6.98 5.87
C ASN A 115 11.52 -7.20 4.73
N HIS A 116 11.46 -8.39 4.14
CA HIS A 116 12.42 -8.81 3.11
C HIS A 116 12.12 -8.13 1.77
N PRO A 117 13.15 -7.74 0.99
CA PRO A 117 12.99 -7.07 -0.30
C PRO A 117 12.03 -7.76 -1.27
N ALA A 118 12.07 -9.10 -1.35
CA ALA A 118 11.19 -9.87 -2.23
C ALA A 118 9.70 -9.73 -1.88
N ASP A 119 9.37 -9.74 -0.58
CA ASP A 119 7.99 -9.54 -0.13
C ASP A 119 7.55 -8.09 -0.37
N ILE A 120 8.43 -7.10 -0.10
CA ILE A 120 8.16 -5.68 -0.39
C ILE A 120 7.87 -5.50 -1.88
N GLN A 121 8.68 -6.07 -2.76
CA GLN A 121 8.49 -5.99 -4.22
C GLN A 121 7.12 -6.54 -4.63
N LEU A 122 6.74 -7.70 -4.10
CA LEU A 122 5.44 -8.31 -4.42
C LEU A 122 4.26 -7.48 -3.90
N GLN A 123 4.35 -6.96 -2.69
CA GLN A 123 3.31 -6.12 -2.07
C GLN A 123 3.10 -4.80 -2.82
N PHE A 124 4.15 -4.24 -3.45
CA PHE A 124 4.06 -3.06 -4.31
C PHE A 124 3.48 -3.33 -5.70
N ASN A 125 3.42 -4.59 -6.12
CA ASN A 125 2.76 -4.99 -7.36
C ASN A 125 1.35 -5.49 -7.04
N LYS A 126 0.38 -4.58 -6.94
CA LYS A 126 -1.00 -4.90 -6.53
C LYS A 126 -1.62 -6.06 -7.32
N PRO A 127 -1.53 -6.13 -8.68
CA PRO A 127 -2.06 -7.25 -9.43
C PRO A 127 -1.43 -8.59 -9.08
N GLU A 128 -0.08 -8.64 -8.95
CA GLU A 128 0.62 -9.87 -8.61
C GLU A 128 0.41 -10.26 -7.14
N CYS A 129 0.38 -9.28 -6.24
CA CYS A 129 0.01 -9.48 -4.84
C CYS A 129 -1.38 -10.13 -4.72
N GLN A 130 -2.38 -9.58 -5.44
CA GLN A 130 -3.74 -10.10 -5.45
C GLN A 130 -3.80 -11.54 -6.01
N LEU A 131 -3.04 -11.84 -7.08
CA LEU A 131 -2.92 -13.20 -7.60
C LEU A 131 -2.28 -14.17 -6.59
N GLY A 132 -1.24 -13.73 -5.89
CA GLY A 132 -0.60 -14.51 -4.83
C GLY A 132 -1.59 -14.86 -3.71
N LEU A 133 -2.34 -13.87 -3.24
CA LEU A 133 -3.40 -14.05 -2.24
C LEU A 133 -4.47 -15.03 -2.72
N GLN A 134 -4.96 -14.87 -3.95
CA GLN A 134 -5.98 -15.75 -4.54
C GLN A 134 -5.51 -17.20 -4.65
N LYS A 135 -4.26 -17.44 -5.05
CA LYS A 135 -3.67 -18.80 -5.09
C LYS A 135 -3.63 -19.47 -3.73
N GLN A 136 -3.52 -18.69 -2.65
CA GLN A 136 -3.56 -19.17 -1.26
C GLN A 136 -4.98 -19.13 -0.68
N GLN A 137 -6.01 -19.02 -1.53
CA GLN A 137 -7.43 -19.02 -1.14
C GLN A 137 -7.83 -17.84 -0.23
N VAL A 138 -7.03 -16.78 -0.17
CA VAL A 138 -7.41 -15.53 0.51
C VAL A 138 -8.43 -14.80 -0.36
N ALA A 139 -9.55 -14.42 0.23
CA ALA A 139 -10.61 -13.72 -0.49
C ALA A 139 -10.16 -12.33 -0.94
N VAL A 140 -10.26 -12.06 -2.25
CA VAL A 140 -9.95 -10.77 -2.90
C VAL A 140 -11.08 -10.43 -3.89
N PRO A 141 -11.23 -9.15 -4.32
CA PRO A 141 -12.16 -8.81 -5.41
C PRO A 141 -11.79 -9.52 -6.71
N HIS A 142 -12.81 -9.82 -7.54
CA HIS A 142 -12.56 -10.35 -8.88
C HIS A 142 -11.80 -9.34 -9.74
N ARG A 143 -10.69 -9.75 -10.36
CA ARG A 143 -9.80 -8.90 -11.16
C ARG A 143 -10.09 -9.03 -12.64
N LEU A 144 -10.17 -7.90 -13.35
CA LEU A 144 -10.12 -7.82 -14.80
C LEU A 144 -8.71 -7.38 -15.23
N ALA A 145 -8.12 -8.11 -16.16
CA ALA A 145 -6.79 -7.82 -16.69
C ALA A 145 -6.79 -7.97 -18.23
N GLY A 146 -5.76 -7.43 -18.88
CA GLY A 146 -5.56 -7.60 -20.32
C GLY A 146 -6.35 -6.62 -21.17
N PHE A 147 -6.60 -5.40 -20.69
CA PHE A 147 -7.13 -4.30 -21.50
C PHE A 147 -6.07 -3.21 -21.70
N SER A 148 -6.03 -2.64 -22.88
CA SER A 148 -5.10 -1.59 -23.32
C SER A 148 -5.79 -0.26 -23.65
N HIS A 149 -7.12 -0.25 -23.67
CA HIS A 149 -7.94 0.94 -23.86
C HIS A 149 -9.36 0.76 -23.28
N TYR A 150 -10.11 1.86 -23.24
CA TYR A 150 -11.45 1.92 -22.64
C TYR A 150 -12.42 0.88 -23.21
N ASP A 151 -12.45 0.70 -24.55
CA ASP A 151 -13.43 -0.21 -25.17
C ASP A 151 -13.17 -1.68 -24.81
N GLU A 152 -11.89 -2.06 -24.66
CA GLU A 152 -11.54 -3.41 -24.19
C GLU A 152 -11.96 -3.62 -22.73
N LEU A 153 -11.81 -2.60 -21.88
CA LEU A 153 -12.32 -2.66 -20.51
C LEU A 153 -13.84 -2.88 -20.51
N ILE A 154 -14.59 -2.14 -21.35
CA ILE A 154 -16.04 -2.32 -21.47
C ILE A 154 -16.40 -3.73 -21.95
N ALA A 155 -15.66 -4.24 -22.95
CA ALA A 155 -15.85 -5.62 -23.44
C ALA A 155 -15.63 -6.65 -22.32
N LEU A 156 -14.55 -6.52 -21.54
CA LEU A 156 -14.26 -7.39 -20.40
C LEU A 156 -15.33 -7.28 -19.30
N MET A 157 -15.79 -6.08 -18.99
CA MET A 157 -16.88 -5.88 -18.02
C MET A 157 -18.13 -6.63 -18.46
N ASN A 158 -18.49 -6.57 -19.76
CA ASN A 158 -19.64 -7.27 -20.32
C ASN A 158 -19.47 -8.81 -20.26
N ILE A 159 -18.30 -9.34 -20.64
CA ILE A 159 -17.97 -10.77 -20.57
C ILE A 159 -18.12 -11.30 -19.14
N HIS A 160 -17.71 -10.54 -18.14
CA HIS A 160 -17.79 -10.93 -16.73
C HIS A 160 -19.09 -10.51 -16.03
N GLY A 161 -20.05 -9.90 -16.75
CA GLY A 161 -21.32 -9.44 -16.19
C GLY A 161 -21.17 -8.32 -15.15
N LEU A 162 -20.10 -7.54 -15.22
CA LEU A 162 -19.80 -6.47 -14.27
C LEU A 162 -20.29 -5.12 -14.81
N HIS A 163 -21.09 -4.42 -14.02
CA HIS A 163 -21.56 -3.06 -14.36
C HIS A 163 -20.77 -1.96 -13.64
N LYS A 164 -19.87 -2.32 -12.72
CA LYS A 164 -19.06 -1.40 -11.94
C LYS A 164 -17.73 -2.04 -11.54
N VAL A 165 -16.65 -1.25 -11.66
CA VAL A 165 -15.29 -1.65 -11.35
C VAL A 165 -14.52 -0.52 -10.69
N PHE A 166 -13.50 -0.86 -9.91
CA PHE A 166 -12.41 0.06 -9.57
C PHE A 166 -11.27 -0.13 -10.56
N ILE A 167 -10.79 0.96 -11.14
CA ILE A 167 -9.59 1.00 -11.97
C ILE A 167 -8.49 1.60 -11.11
N LYS A 168 -7.36 0.91 -10.99
CA LYS A 168 -6.27 1.27 -10.08
C LYS A 168 -4.93 1.16 -10.79
N PRO A 169 -4.01 2.13 -10.62
CA PRO A 169 -2.62 1.92 -11.01
C PRO A 169 -1.99 0.79 -10.19
N ALA A 170 -1.20 -0.04 -10.86
CA ALA A 170 -0.58 -1.24 -10.26
C ALA A 170 0.39 -0.90 -9.11
N HIS A 171 1.04 0.26 -9.18
CA HIS A 171 2.16 0.63 -8.31
C HIS A 171 1.95 1.95 -7.54
N ALA A 172 0.72 2.47 -7.51
CA ALA A 172 0.41 3.72 -6.79
C ALA A 172 0.19 3.50 -5.30
N SER A 173 0.37 4.57 -4.53
CA SER A 173 0.00 4.68 -3.12
C SER A 173 -1.06 5.78 -2.91
N SER A 174 -1.62 5.88 -1.70
CA SER A 174 -2.51 6.96 -1.29
C SER A 174 -3.73 7.20 -2.19
N ALA A 175 -4.28 6.14 -2.80
CA ALA A 175 -5.38 6.18 -3.77
C ALA A 175 -5.12 7.07 -5.01
N SER A 176 -3.85 7.36 -5.32
CA SER A 176 -3.49 8.12 -6.52
C SER A 176 -3.94 7.36 -7.78
N GLY A 177 -4.65 8.04 -8.68
CA GLY A 177 -5.11 7.46 -9.93
C GLY A 177 -6.28 6.46 -9.81
N VAL A 178 -6.92 6.31 -8.65
CA VAL A 178 -8.05 5.38 -8.48
C VAL A 178 -9.32 5.97 -9.09
N ILE A 179 -10.02 5.17 -9.90
CA ILE A 179 -11.31 5.50 -10.52
C ILE A 179 -12.35 4.47 -10.11
N ALA A 180 -13.44 4.91 -9.49
CA ALA A 180 -14.64 4.11 -9.29
C ALA A 180 -15.57 4.32 -10.50
N PHE A 181 -15.59 3.36 -11.42
CA PHE A 181 -16.31 3.43 -12.69
C PHE A 181 -17.56 2.55 -12.67
N ARG A 182 -18.67 3.06 -13.24
CA ARG A 182 -19.88 2.29 -13.49
C ARG A 182 -20.50 2.62 -14.83
N LYS A 183 -21.10 1.60 -15.48
CA LYS A 183 -21.84 1.71 -16.75
C LYS A 183 -23.12 0.89 -16.66
N SER A 184 -24.23 1.50 -17.07
CA SER A 184 -25.54 0.85 -17.17
C SER A 184 -26.27 1.40 -18.39
N GLY A 185 -26.34 0.60 -19.46
CA GLY A 185 -26.81 1.04 -20.77
C GLY A 185 -25.97 2.22 -21.26
N GLN A 186 -26.63 3.33 -21.57
CA GLN A 186 -25.99 4.57 -22.03
C GLN A 186 -25.48 5.47 -20.88
N ARG A 187 -25.79 5.11 -19.62
CA ARG A 187 -25.35 5.92 -18.47
C ARG A 187 -23.99 5.45 -17.98
N VAL A 188 -23.05 6.38 -17.91
CA VAL A 188 -21.69 6.17 -17.41
C VAL A 188 -21.40 7.14 -16.29
N GLN A 189 -20.58 6.71 -15.33
CA GLN A 189 -20.06 7.58 -14.27
C GLN A 189 -18.71 7.09 -13.80
N ALA A 190 -17.79 8.03 -13.63
CA ALA A 190 -16.51 7.81 -12.97
C ALA A 190 -16.36 8.76 -11.78
N VAL A 191 -16.11 8.22 -10.59
CA VAL A 191 -15.82 8.98 -9.36
C VAL A 191 -14.34 8.80 -9.05
N THR A 192 -13.60 9.89 -8.94
CA THR A 192 -12.14 9.84 -8.79
C THR A 192 -11.58 11.11 -8.16
N SER A 193 -10.38 11.04 -7.58
CA SER A 193 -9.56 12.19 -7.21
C SER A 193 -8.71 12.71 -8.39
N VAL A 194 -8.77 12.07 -9.55
CA VAL A 194 -7.98 12.47 -10.73
C VAL A 194 -8.63 13.67 -11.42
N GLU A 195 -7.82 14.69 -11.66
CA GLU A 195 -8.16 15.88 -12.43
C GLU A 195 -7.44 15.83 -13.78
N MET A 196 -8.19 16.05 -14.86
CA MET A 196 -7.63 16.25 -16.20
C MET A 196 -7.37 17.73 -16.44
N VAL A 197 -6.14 18.09 -16.78
CA VAL A 197 -5.75 19.46 -17.08
C VAL A 197 -5.27 19.51 -18.53
N GLN A 198 -5.88 20.39 -19.32
CA GLN A 198 -5.41 20.66 -20.68
C GLN A 198 -4.13 21.49 -20.64
N THR A 199 -3.07 20.98 -21.25
CA THR A 199 -1.78 21.68 -21.39
C THR A 199 -1.42 21.86 -22.86
N PRO A 200 -0.43 22.69 -23.23
CA PRO A 200 0.05 22.80 -24.61
C PRO A 200 0.53 21.45 -25.19
N ASN A 201 0.94 20.52 -24.35
CA ASN A 201 1.45 19.19 -24.71
C ASN A 201 0.38 18.08 -24.65
N GLY A 202 -0.90 18.43 -24.50
CA GLY A 202 -2.01 17.49 -24.36
C GLY A 202 -2.59 17.44 -22.95
N ILE A 203 -3.38 16.42 -22.67
CA ILE A 203 -4.00 16.23 -21.35
C ILE A 203 -3.00 15.65 -20.37
N GLN A 204 -2.90 16.28 -19.19
CA GLN A 204 -2.10 15.86 -18.06
C GLN A 204 -3.04 15.45 -16.90
N LEU A 205 -2.70 14.38 -16.18
CA LEU A 205 -3.45 13.91 -15.03
C LEU A 205 -2.80 14.35 -13.72
N TYR A 206 -3.61 14.84 -12.78
CA TYR A 206 -3.18 15.22 -11.44
C TYR A 206 -4.03 14.53 -10.38
N ASN A 207 -3.41 14.10 -9.28
CA ASN A 207 -4.12 13.64 -8.10
C ASN A 207 -4.53 14.85 -7.25
N SER A 208 -5.82 15.03 -7.06
CA SER A 208 -6.41 16.13 -6.29
C SER A 208 -6.90 15.61 -4.93
N LEU A 209 -6.98 16.48 -3.93
CA LEU A 209 -7.66 16.18 -2.66
C LEU A 209 -9.19 16.18 -2.81
N ASN A 210 -9.70 16.73 -3.91
CA ASN A 210 -11.13 16.79 -4.21
C ASN A 210 -11.57 15.57 -5.04
N VAL A 211 -12.62 14.90 -4.59
CA VAL A 211 -13.27 13.84 -5.37
C VAL A 211 -14.19 14.46 -6.39
N ARG A 212 -14.01 14.11 -7.67
CA ARG A 212 -14.77 14.60 -8.83
C ARG A 212 -15.65 13.48 -9.40
N THR A 213 -16.68 13.88 -10.13
CA THR A 213 -17.57 12.96 -10.85
C THR A 213 -17.61 13.37 -12.32
N TYR A 214 -17.20 12.46 -13.19
CA TYR A 214 -17.34 12.57 -14.64
C TYR A 214 -18.52 11.76 -15.10
N THR A 215 -19.31 12.30 -16.05
CA THR A 215 -20.52 11.66 -16.61
C THR A 215 -20.54 11.63 -18.14
N SER A 216 -19.60 12.31 -18.79
CA SER A 216 -19.38 12.23 -20.23
C SER A 216 -18.58 10.98 -20.56
N GLU A 217 -19.10 10.10 -21.44
CA GLU A 217 -18.38 8.89 -21.85
C GLU A 217 -17.05 9.23 -22.55
N GLN A 218 -17.02 10.30 -23.33
CA GLN A 218 -15.79 10.74 -24.00
C GLN A 218 -14.71 11.20 -22.98
N GLU A 219 -15.09 11.97 -21.96
CA GLU A 219 -14.15 12.38 -20.91
C GLU A 219 -13.64 11.19 -20.10
N ILE A 220 -14.55 10.25 -19.76
CA ILE A 220 -14.20 9.04 -19.00
C ILE A 220 -13.27 8.14 -19.82
N ALA A 221 -13.54 7.94 -21.11
CA ALA A 221 -12.67 7.18 -21.99
C ALA A 221 -11.28 7.80 -22.10
N THR A 222 -11.21 9.14 -22.23
CA THR A 222 -9.96 9.89 -22.27
C THR A 222 -9.18 9.70 -20.96
N LEU A 223 -9.84 9.87 -19.81
CA LEU A 223 -9.26 9.71 -18.49
C LEU A 223 -8.68 8.29 -18.30
N ILE A 224 -9.46 7.27 -18.62
CA ILE A 224 -9.04 5.87 -18.48
C ILE A 224 -7.88 5.56 -19.42
N ASN A 225 -7.95 5.96 -20.70
CA ASN A 225 -6.89 5.72 -21.68
C ASN A 225 -5.58 6.40 -21.29
N GLN A 226 -5.62 7.62 -20.75
CA GLN A 226 -4.42 8.28 -20.22
C GLN A 226 -3.83 7.55 -19.01
N LEU A 227 -4.69 7.04 -18.12
CA LEU A 227 -4.23 6.33 -16.93
C LEU A 227 -3.66 4.94 -17.24
N ILE A 228 -4.14 4.28 -18.31
CA ILE A 228 -3.64 2.97 -18.77
C ILE A 228 -2.12 3.03 -19.05
N ALA A 229 -1.60 4.17 -19.53
CA ALA A 229 -0.16 4.35 -19.76
C ALA A 229 0.70 4.16 -18.48
N GLU A 230 0.10 4.33 -17.29
CA GLU A 230 0.75 4.15 -16.00
C GLU A 230 0.62 2.72 -15.44
N ASN A 231 0.20 1.76 -16.25
CA ASN A 231 -0.03 0.36 -15.89
C ASN A 231 -1.14 0.21 -14.85
N VAL A 232 -2.37 0.03 -15.33
CA VAL A 232 -3.56 -0.14 -14.49
C VAL A 232 -4.09 -1.57 -14.55
N PHE A 233 -4.88 -1.92 -13.54
CA PHE A 233 -5.78 -3.08 -13.56
C PHE A 233 -7.17 -2.63 -13.10
N ALA A 234 -8.17 -3.44 -13.36
CA ALA A 234 -9.50 -3.23 -12.84
C ALA A 234 -9.91 -4.38 -11.94
N GLU A 235 -10.76 -4.07 -10.96
CA GLU A 235 -11.33 -5.07 -10.06
C GLU A 235 -12.82 -4.81 -9.83
N GLU A 236 -13.56 -5.85 -9.49
CA GLU A 236 -14.97 -5.77 -9.12
C GLU A 236 -15.18 -4.70 -8.04
N TRP A 237 -16.11 -3.78 -8.29
CA TRP A 237 -16.51 -2.82 -7.26
C TRP A 237 -17.55 -3.47 -6.35
N LEU A 238 -17.10 -4.01 -5.24
CA LEU A 238 -17.95 -4.54 -4.18
C LEU A 238 -18.63 -3.41 -3.40
N PRO A 239 -19.93 -3.54 -3.08
CA PRO A 239 -20.60 -2.55 -2.23
C PRO A 239 -20.04 -2.63 -0.81
N LYS A 240 -19.49 -1.52 -0.31
CA LYS A 240 -18.97 -1.42 1.06
C LYS A 240 -20.08 -1.30 2.07
N ALA A 241 -19.90 -1.92 3.23
CA ALA A 241 -20.73 -1.67 4.39
C ALA A 241 -20.60 -0.21 4.87
N THR A 242 -21.58 0.24 5.64
CA THR A 242 -21.62 1.59 6.20
C THR A 242 -21.72 1.54 7.71
N LEU A 243 -21.06 2.49 8.37
CA LEU A 243 -21.16 2.77 9.79
C LEU A 243 -21.69 4.20 9.94
N GLN A 244 -22.84 4.36 10.58
CA GLN A 244 -23.51 5.66 10.72
C GLN A 244 -23.68 6.42 9.39
N GLY A 245 -24.08 5.70 8.32
CA GLY A 245 -24.29 6.27 6.99
C GLY A 245 -23.03 6.63 6.21
N ARG A 246 -21.83 6.27 6.72
CA ARG A 246 -20.55 6.47 6.04
C ARG A 246 -19.97 5.14 5.60
N TYR A 247 -19.45 5.07 4.37
CA TYR A 247 -18.69 3.89 3.92
C TYR A 247 -17.49 3.68 4.82
N PHE A 248 -17.09 2.43 5.03
CA PHE A 248 -15.87 2.14 5.75
C PHE A 248 -15.05 1.02 5.10
N ASP A 249 -13.79 0.98 5.42
CA ASP A 249 -12.90 -0.18 5.32
C ASP A 249 -12.08 -0.32 6.60
N ILE A 250 -11.41 -1.44 6.74
CA ILE A 250 -10.69 -1.79 7.94
C ILE A 250 -9.20 -1.96 7.59
N ARG A 251 -8.32 -1.18 8.22
CA ARG A 251 -6.88 -1.40 8.21
C ARG A 251 -6.50 -2.26 9.42
N VAL A 252 -5.97 -3.45 9.16
CA VAL A 252 -5.38 -4.32 10.20
C VAL A 252 -3.87 -4.34 10.02
N LEU A 253 -3.13 -3.93 11.05
CA LEU A 253 -1.69 -4.12 11.11
C LEU A 253 -1.41 -5.50 11.69
N THR A 254 -0.79 -6.36 10.88
CA THR A 254 -0.28 -7.65 11.32
C THR A 254 1.18 -7.51 11.72
N ILE A 255 1.57 -8.15 12.83
CA ILE A 255 2.95 -8.17 13.34
C ILE A 255 3.24 -9.59 13.82
N GLY A 256 4.34 -10.20 13.36
CA GLY A 256 4.65 -11.59 13.65
C GLY A 256 3.56 -12.56 13.18
N GLY A 257 2.89 -12.25 12.06
CA GLY A 257 1.79 -13.03 11.52
C GLY A 257 0.46 -12.91 12.29
N LYS A 258 0.38 -12.08 13.33
CA LYS A 258 -0.82 -11.87 14.16
C LYS A 258 -1.45 -10.51 13.93
N ALA A 259 -2.78 -10.47 13.86
CA ALA A 259 -3.55 -9.23 13.79
C ALA A 259 -3.44 -8.46 15.11
N ARG A 260 -2.84 -7.28 15.05
CA ARG A 260 -2.61 -6.42 16.22
C ARG A 260 -3.48 -5.17 16.17
N HIS A 261 -2.96 -4.06 15.69
CA HIS A 261 -3.65 -2.78 15.64
C HIS A 261 -4.69 -2.76 14.53
N THR A 262 -5.90 -2.34 14.85
CA THR A 262 -7.01 -2.29 13.88
C THR A 262 -7.62 -0.89 13.86
N VAL A 263 -7.82 -0.33 12.67
CA VAL A 263 -8.42 0.98 12.45
C VAL A 263 -9.58 0.88 11.48
N ILE A 264 -10.71 1.44 11.85
CA ILE A 264 -11.84 1.66 10.95
C ILE A 264 -11.63 3.01 10.26
N ARG A 265 -11.60 3.03 8.93
CA ARG A 265 -11.49 4.26 8.14
C ARG A 265 -12.84 4.56 7.51
N THR A 266 -13.45 5.70 7.85
CA THR A 266 -14.78 6.06 7.37
C THR A 266 -14.73 7.18 6.34
N SER A 267 -15.60 7.11 5.32
CA SER A 267 -15.67 8.07 4.22
C SER A 267 -17.11 8.40 3.83
N THR A 268 -17.35 9.63 3.38
CA THR A 268 -18.59 10.00 2.70
C THR A 268 -18.62 9.56 1.23
N ASN A 269 -17.45 9.20 0.68
CA ASN A 269 -17.29 8.75 -0.69
C ASN A 269 -16.97 7.25 -0.74
N VAL A 270 -17.16 6.63 -1.88
CA VAL A 270 -16.84 5.22 -2.13
C VAL A 270 -15.33 4.92 -2.07
N ILE A 271 -14.50 5.95 -2.26
CA ILE A 271 -13.04 5.90 -2.11
C ILE A 271 -12.72 6.23 -0.65
N THR A 272 -12.28 5.22 0.11
CA THR A 272 -11.91 5.36 1.52
C THR A 272 -10.38 5.52 1.61
N ASN A 273 -9.91 6.76 1.81
CA ASN A 273 -8.50 7.06 2.05
C ASN A 273 -8.40 8.24 3.02
N LEU A 274 -7.58 8.12 4.07
CA LEU A 274 -7.41 9.18 5.08
C LEU A 274 -6.88 10.49 4.48
N HIS A 275 -6.09 10.43 3.40
CA HIS A 275 -5.59 11.62 2.69
C HIS A 275 -6.68 12.39 1.94
N LEU A 276 -7.88 11.79 1.71
CA LEU A 276 -9.02 12.45 1.09
C LEU A 276 -10.04 13.00 2.13
N GLY A 277 -9.58 13.39 3.33
CA GLY A 277 -10.42 13.93 4.39
C GLY A 277 -11.27 12.90 5.12
N ASN A 278 -10.94 11.63 5.04
CA ASN A 278 -11.59 10.56 5.76
C ASN A 278 -11.17 10.53 7.23
N ARG A 279 -11.99 9.91 8.07
CA ARG A 279 -11.83 9.91 9.53
C ARG A 279 -11.62 8.49 10.06
N ARG A 280 -10.94 8.38 11.19
CA ARG A 280 -10.96 7.15 11.99
C ARG A 280 -12.35 6.96 12.57
N GLY A 281 -12.95 5.78 12.40
CA GLY A 281 -14.18 5.37 13.05
C GLY A 281 -13.94 4.96 14.51
N ASN A 282 -15.01 4.90 15.28
CA ASN A 282 -14.99 4.40 16.64
C ASN A 282 -15.09 2.86 16.63
N MET A 283 -14.20 2.18 17.35
CA MET A 283 -14.16 0.71 17.39
C MET A 283 -15.36 0.13 18.18
N ASP A 284 -15.79 0.78 19.24
CA ASP A 284 -16.93 0.30 20.05
C ASP A 284 -18.23 0.40 19.24
N GLU A 285 -18.41 1.49 18.49
CA GLU A 285 -19.55 1.64 17.56
C GLU A 285 -19.51 0.58 16.45
N PHE A 286 -18.32 0.28 15.92
CA PHE A 286 -18.14 -0.78 14.94
C PHE A 286 -18.53 -2.14 15.52
N ILE A 287 -18.03 -2.49 16.70
CA ILE A 287 -18.37 -3.75 17.39
C ILE A 287 -19.86 -3.84 17.69
N ALA A 288 -20.48 -2.74 18.14
CA ALA A 288 -21.90 -2.70 18.41
C ALA A 288 -22.74 -2.92 17.14
N ALA A 289 -22.30 -2.41 15.97
CA ALA A 289 -23.01 -2.51 14.70
C ALA A 289 -22.77 -3.85 13.97
N ILE A 290 -21.57 -4.39 14.03
CA ILE A 290 -21.11 -5.51 13.18
C ILE A 290 -20.94 -6.82 13.98
N GLY A 291 -20.68 -6.70 15.28
CA GLY A 291 -20.46 -7.82 16.18
C GLY A 291 -18.97 -8.20 16.32
N THR A 292 -18.64 -8.82 17.47
CA THR A 292 -17.30 -9.30 17.81
C THR A 292 -16.86 -10.46 16.90
N ASP A 293 -17.78 -11.35 16.52
CA ASP A 293 -17.48 -12.51 15.67
C ASP A 293 -17.01 -12.06 14.28
N LYS A 294 -17.65 -11.02 13.72
CA LYS A 294 -17.24 -10.46 12.44
C LYS A 294 -15.87 -9.75 12.52
N LEU A 295 -15.59 -9.06 13.62
CA LEU A 295 -14.26 -8.51 13.86
C LEU A 295 -13.20 -9.62 13.96
N HIS A 296 -13.53 -10.75 14.58
CA HIS A 296 -12.64 -11.91 14.65
C HIS A 296 -12.37 -12.50 13.26
N GLU A 297 -13.42 -12.69 12.43
CA GLU A 297 -13.30 -13.13 11.03
C GLU A 297 -12.40 -12.20 10.22
N ILE A 298 -12.55 -10.87 10.38
CA ILE A 298 -11.71 -9.86 9.71
C ILE A 298 -10.24 -10.01 10.13
N LYS A 299 -9.97 -10.19 11.41
CA LYS A 299 -8.61 -10.41 11.93
C LYS A 299 -8.01 -11.70 11.42
N GLN A 300 -8.77 -12.79 11.37
CA GLN A 300 -8.33 -14.06 10.79
C GLN A 300 -7.98 -13.93 9.30
N LEU A 301 -8.81 -13.20 8.52
CA LEU A 301 -8.51 -12.94 7.11
C LEU A 301 -7.21 -12.13 6.94
N ALA A 302 -6.95 -11.16 7.83
CA ALA A 302 -5.69 -10.42 7.84
C ALA A 302 -4.49 -11.33 8.14
N GLU A 303 -4.61 -12.27 9.10
CA GLU A 303 -3.56 -13.25 9.41
C GLU A 303 -3.31 -14.22 8.25
N GLN A 304 -4.37 -14.68 7.57
CA GLN A 304 -4.26 -15.50 6.36
C GLN A 304 -3.52 -14.75 5.24
N ALA A 305 -3.84 -13.47 5.02
CA ALA A 305 -3.13 -12.65 4.06
C ALA A 305 -1.66 -12.45 4.44
N ALA A 306 -1.36 -12.23 5.72
CA ALA A 306 0.01 -12.09 6.20
C ALA A 306 0.84 -13.38 6.01
N ALA A 307 0.23 -14.55 6.15
CA ALA A 307 0.89 -15.84 5.95
C ALA A 307 1.38 -16.05 4.49
N CYS A 308 0.83 -15.30 3.52
CA CYS A 308 1.33 -15.30 2.14
C CYS A 308 2.70 -14.59 1.98
N PHE A 309 3.16 -13.87 3.02
CA PHE A 309 4.42 -13.11 3.02
C PHE A 309 5.28 -13.50 4.23
N PRO A 310 5.78 -14.75 4.28
CA PRO A 310 6.44 -15.31 5.48
C PRO A 310 7.76 -14.62 5.84
N LYS A 311 8.34 -13.84 4.93
CA LYS A 311 9.57 -13.07 5.15
C LYS A 311 9.31 -11.63 5.61
N SER A 312 8.04 -11.26 5.83
CA SER A 312 7.65 -9.95 6.36
C SER A 312 7.17 -10.07 7.80
N LEU A 313 7.84 -9.35 8.70
CA LEU A 313 7.48 -9.30 10.13
C LEU A 313 6.15 -8.57 10.34
N TYR A 314 5.90 -7.51 9.58
CA TYR A 314 4.71 -6.68 9.71
C TYR A 314 4.21 -6.18 8.36
N MET A 315 2.91 -5.96 8.27
CA MET A 315 2.28 -5.34 7.09
C MET A 315 0.91 -4.79 7.45
N GLY A 316 0.44 -3.80 6.68
CA GLY A 316 -0.91 -3.26 6.80
C GLY A 316 -1.86 -3.91 5.81
N ILE A 317 -2.91 -4.56 6.27
CA ILE A 317 -3.91 -5.23 5.43
C ILE A 317 -5.17 -4.38 5.38
N ASP A 318 -5.60 -4.01 4.20
CA ASP A 318 -6.87 -3.31 3.97
C ASP A 318 -7.97 -4.31 3.63
N ILE A 319 -9.03 -4.32 4.43
CA ILE A 319 -10.14 -5.27 4.32
C ILE A 319 -11.45 -4.51 4.11
N LEU A 320 -12.25 -5.00 3.17
CA LEU A 320 -13.61 -4.56 2.92
C LEU A 320 -14.59 -5.58 3.47
N LEU A 321 -15.60 -5.09 4.17
CA LEU A 321 -16.84 -5.82 4.46
C LEU A 321 -17.91 -5.37 3.49
N THR A 322 -18.62 -6.32 2.83
CA THR A 322 -19.70 -5.99 1.92
C THR A 322 -20.93 -5.46 2.66
N ALA A 323 -21.78 -4.69 1.95
CA ALA A 323 -22.96 -4.02 2.52
C ALA A 323 -24.00 -5.00 3.12
N ASP A 324 -24.03 -6.24 2.65
CA ASP A 324 -24.86 -7.32 3.21
C ASP A 324 -24.18 -8.10 4.35
N HIS A 325 -22.97 -7.69 4.73
CA HIS A 325 -22.11 -8.29 5.75
C HIS A 325 -21.72 -9.76 5.51
N LYS A 326 -21.94 -10.28 4.29
CA LYS A 326 -21.68 -11.71 3.99
C LYS A 326 -20.25 -11.98 3.57
N ARG A 327 -19.59 -11.04 2.91
CA ARG A 327 -18.24 -11.22 2.37
C ARG A 327 -17.26 -10.24 3.03
N THR A 328 -16.12 -10.76 3.44
CA THR A 328 -14.91 -10.00 3.77
C THR A 328 -13.85 -10.28 2.73
N VAL A 329 -13.19 -9.25 2.20
CA VAL A 329 -12.15 -9.40 1.17
C VAL A 329 -10.96 -8.49 1.46
N VAL A 330 -9.77 -8.96 1.14
CA VAL A 330 -8.54 -8.15 1.17
C VAL A 330 -8.50 -7.25 -0.06
N LEU A 331 -8.42 -5.94 0.14
CA LEU A 331 -8.29 -4.96 -0.93
C LEU A 331 -6.82 -4.69 -1.31
N GLU A 332 -5.94 -4.68 -0.30
CA GLU A 332 -4.54 -4.29 -0.47
C GLU A 332 -3.69 -4.79 0.71
N VAL A 333 -2.43 -5.13 0.41
CA VAL A 333 -1.38 -5.40 1.40
C VAL A 333 -0.32 -4.31 1.29
N ASN A 334 -0.02 -3.66 2.41
CA ASN A 334 0.90 -2.52 2.48
C ASN A 334 2.19 -2.91 3.21
N ALA A 335 3.31 -2.94 2.49
CA ALA A 335 4.63 -3.42 2.95
C ALA A 335 5.15 -2.72 4.21
N PHE A 336 4.83 -1.44 4.38
CA PHE A 336 5.39 -0.63 5.47
C PHE A 336 4.44 -0.44 6.65
N GLY A 337 3.34 -1.22 6.69
CA GLY A 337 2.35 -1.11 7.75
C GLY A 337 1.70 0.28 7.80
N ASP A 338 1.54 0.81 9.00
CA ASP A 338 1.04 2.17 9.24
C ASP A 338 1.63 2.71 10.57
N LEU A 339 1.75 4.03 10.69
CA LEU A 339 2.25 4.68 11.92
C LEU A 339 1.21 4.63 13.06
N LEU A 340 -0.08 4.70 12.74
CA LEU A 340 -1.23 4.65 13.65
C LEU A 340 -1.03 5.43 14.96
N PRO A 341 -0.76 6.76 14.93
CA PRO A 341 -0.46 7.52 16.12
C PRO A 341 -1.59 7.42 17.16
N GLY A 342 -1.23 7.21 18.43
CA GLY A 342 -2.16 7.14 19.55
C GLY A 342 -3.02 5.87 19.64
N LEU A 343 -2.79 4.88 18.76
CA LEU A 343 -3.45 3.58 18.86
C LEU A 343 -2.57 2.58 19.59
N LEU A 344 -3.10 2.01 20.66
CA LEU A 344 -2.45 0.94 21.43
C LEU A 344 -3.18 -0.39 21.20
N HIS A 345 -2.41 -1.46 21.21
CA HIS A 345 -2.89 -2.83 21.29
C HIS A 345 -2.09 -3.58 22.35
N ASP A 346 -2.76 -4.10 23.37
CA ASP A 346 -2.14 -4.71 24.55
C ASP A 346 -1.11 -3.79 25.24
N GLY A 347 -1.38 -2.48 25.23
CA GLY A 347 -0.51 -1.47 25.83
C GLY A 347 0.67 -1.03 24.96
N GLU A 348 0.88 -1.63 23.78
CA GLU A 348 1.98 -1.32 22.88
C GLU A 348 1.53 -0.44 21.71
N THR A 349 2.36 0.52 21.31
CA THR A 349 2.26 1.19 20.01
C THR A 349 2.64 0.24 18.86
N CYS A 350 2.35 0.62 17.62
CA CYS A 350 2.70 -0.23 16.48
C CYS A 350 4.21 -0.45 16.34
N TYR A 351 5.06 0.50 16.72
CA TYR A 351 6.51 0.35 16.63
C TYR A 351 7.09 -0.43 17.81
N GLU A 352 6.61 -0.23 19.02
CA GLU A 352 6.97 -1.10 20.16
C GLU A 352 6.66 -2.55 19.86
N ALA A 353 5.47 -2.85 19.35
CA ALA A 353 5.07 -4.20 18.97
C ALA A 353 5.97 -4.80 17.86
N GLN A 354 6.38 -4.02 16.85
CA GLN A 354 7.31 -4.46 15.80
C GLN A 354 8.70 -4.77 16.37
N ILE A 355 9.23 -3.90 17.21
CA ILE A 355 10.55 -4.06 17.84
C ILE A 355 10.54 -5.30 18.73
N ASN A 356 9.56 -5.41 19.62
CA ASN A 356 9.44 -6.54 20.54
C ASN A 356 9.23 -7.88 19.81
N ALA A 357 8.47 -7.90 18.72
CA ALA A 357 8.30 -9.09 17.90
C ALA A 357 9.62 -9.51 17.24
N MET A 358 10.45 -8.55 16.79
CA MET A 358 11.75 -8.86 16.20
C MET A 358 12.75 -9.39 17.23
N ILE A 359 12.77 -8.81 18.43
CA ILE A 359 13.62 -9.26 19.54
C ILE A 359 13.25 -10.71 19.92
N LYS A 360 11.96 -10.99 20.11
CA LYS A 360 11.48 -12.35 20.42
C LYS A 360 11.87 -13.35 19.33
N LYS A 361 11.82 -12.93 18.05
CA LYS A 361 12.24 -13.79 16.93
C LYS A 361 13.74 -14.15 17.01
N GLN A 362 14.60 -13.17 17.37
CA GLN A 362 16.04 -13.44 17.57
C GLN A 362 16.31 -14.38 18.73
N GLU A 363 15.67 -14.16 19.87
CA GLU A 363 15.82 -15.00 21.07
C GLU A 363 15.45 -16.45 20.78
N HIS A 364 14.31 -16.71 20.11
CA HIS A 364 13.86 -18.05 19.78
C HIS A 364 14.81 -18.80 18.83
N THR A 365 15.49 -18.08 17.93
CA THR A 365 16.46 -18.70 17.01
C THR A 365 17.76 -19.08 17.74
N HIS A 366 18.22 -18.27 18.69
CA HIS A 366 19.43 -18.58 19.49
C HIS A 366 19.26 -19.74 20.49
N TYR A 367 18.03 -20.10 20.84
CA TYR A 367 17.76 -21.24 21.73
C TYR A 367 17.45 -22.55 20.96
N ALA A 368 17.34 -22.49 19.63
CA ALA A 368 17.05 -23.65 18.78
C ALA A 368 18.30 -24.26 18.13
N ASP A 369 19.44 -23.58 18.19
CA ASP A 369 20.79 -24.02 17.80
C ASP A 369 21.56 -24.52 19.05
#